data_f51408b975ad268a6c93b0d6c6504f55
#
_entry.id   f51408b975ad268a6c93b0d6c6504f55
#
_cell.length_a   1.000
_cell.length_b   1.000
_cell.length_c   1.000
_cell.angle_alpha   90.00
_cell.angle_beta   90.00
_cell.angle_gamma   90.00
#
_symmetry.space_group_name_H-M   'P 1'
#
loop_
_entity.id
_entity.type
_entity.pdbx_description
1 polymer ?
#
loop_
_entity_poly.entity_id
_entity_poly.type
_entity_poly.pdbx_seq_one_letter_code
_entity_poly.pdbx_strand_id
1 'polypeptide(L)'
;MESINLQKINKRYIIDLNKNYLLLEVKDIKDSYKTHMLAENQIQGLLNMSYIRKNNEQQFMYDISSLQPMDKLYGSVRLCYEDIKYIIQGICKVCENISRYMLRAENIMFSPDMIYMCAETGETRFVLNPYYCEPVWQQLQELSRYFIGKINYTDVEAVTCVYKFNEIVMRDTFMLNDILQALDIRVEYSKEEYEEQIEYTDERVVNRRTGFIDKLTSIIKNKFQSYIKEPDLVCEEKSIYEINENSEEIGHTVLMHISTENSYYFCACSNNYEDIKISDKSIVIGKLEKNVDVVINDPSVSRIHAKCEVSGDKCYIEDLNTTNGTYINGRRLIPYKLEELNVGDKVIFGCIEYIIRNR
;
A
#
# COMPACT_ATOMS: atom_id res chain seq x y z
N MET A 1 13.43 20.73 15.06
CA MET A 1 13.28 20.14 13.72
C MET A 1 11.80 20.17 13.41
N GLU A 2 11.36 20.94 12.42
CA GLU A 2 9.95 20.97 12.04
C GLU A 2 9.60 19.65 11.37
N SER A 3 8.72 18.86 11.98
CA SER A 3 8.12 17.68 11.39
C SER A 3 7.21 18.11 10.24
N ILE A 4 7.44 17.58 9.05
CA ILE A 4 6.55 17.83 7.90
C ILE A 4 5.33 16.91 8.07
N ASN A 5 4.19 17.52 8.33
CA ASN A 5 2.92 16.82 8.47
C ASN A 5 2.51 16.22 7.11
N LEU A 6 1.98 14.99 7.08
CA LEU A 6 1.52 14.26 5.88
C LEU A 6 0.65 15.09 4.93
N GLN A 7 -0.10 16.06 5.46
CA GLN A 7 -0.98 16.95 4.67
C GLN A 7 -0.24 17.89 3.70
N LYS A 8 1.11 17.93 3.72
CA LYS A 8 1.92 18.82 2.86
C LYS A 8 2.75 18.08 1.79
N ILE A 9 2.70 16.74 1.74
CA ILE A 9 3.44 15.97 0.72
C ILE A 9 2.58 15.87 -0.53
N ASN A 10 3.03 16.53 -1.60
CA ASN A 10 2.36 16.42 -2.89
C ASN A 10 2.80 15.11 -3.56
N LYS A 11 1.82 14.22 -3.80
CA LYS A 11 2.00 12.89 -4.38
C LYS A 11 1.53 12.88 -5.82
N ARG A 12 2.38 12.43 -6.75
CA ARG A 12 2.03 12.24 -8.15
C ARG A 12 2.60 10.93 -8.69
N TYR A 13 1.99 10.41 -9.73
CA TYR A 13 2.49 9.27 -10.49
C TYR A 13 2.97 9.73 -11.86
N ILE A 14 4.08 9.20 -12.31
CA ILE A 14 4.66 9.51 -13.62
C ILE A 14 5.14 8.22 -14.29
N ILE A 15 5.22 8.28 -15.62
CA ILE A 15 5.79 7.23 -16.45
C ILE A 15 7.05 7.77 -17.10
N ASP A 16 8.14 7.05 -16.98
CA ASP A 16 9.40 7.35 -17.68
C ASP A 16 10.01 6.06 -18.21
N LEU A 17 10.37 6.02 -19.50
CA LEU A 17 11.04 4.89 -20.18
C LEU A 17 10.45 3.50 -19.81
N ASN A 18 9.13 3.36 -19.84
CA ASN A 18 8.39 2.14 -19.51
C ASN A 18 8.42 1.72 -18.01
N LYS A 19 8.92 2.59 -17.13
CA LYS A 19 8.83 2.42 -15.69
C LYS A 19 7.80 3.37 -15.10
N ASN A 20 7.17 2.92 -14.03
CA ASN A 20 6.21 3.70 -13.29
C ASN A 20 6.85 4.19 -11.99
N TYR A 21 6.69 5.48 -11.71
CA TYR A 21 7.28 6.10 -10.53
C TYR A 21 6.22 6.80 -9.67
N LEU A 22 6.37 6.65 -8.35
CA LEU A 22 5.77 7.54 -7.38
C LEU A 22 6.68 8.76 -7.22
N LEU A 23 6.16 9.95 -7.43
CA LEU A 23 6.85 11.22 -7.21
C LEU A 23 6.34 11.87 -5.92
N LEU A 24 7.25 12.17 -5.01
CA LEU A 24 6.97 12.97 -3.82
C LEU A 24 7.72 14.30 -3.91
N GLU A 25 6.97 15.41 -3.81
CA GLU A 25 7.54 16.76 -3.83
C GLU A 25 7.69 17.26 -2.40
N VAL A 26 8.90 17.68 -2.05
CA VAL A 26 9.20 18.25 -0.74
C VAL A 26 9.86 19.60 -0.93
N LYS A 27 9.32 20.63 -0.26
CA LYS A 27 9.80 22.02 -0.32
C LYS A 27 10.83 22.30 0.78
N ASP A 28 11.69 23.29 0.53
CA ASP A 28 12.64 23.85 1.53
C ASP A 28 13.65 22.85 2.11
N ILE A 29 14.31 22.10 1.26
CA ILE A 29 15.16 21.00 1.67
C ILE A 29 16.62 21.41 1.79
N LYS A 30 17.20 21.07 2.95
CA LYS A 30 18.67 21.03 3.17
C LYS A 30 19.20 19.67 2.70
N ASP A 31 20.35 19.68 2.07
CA ASP A 31 21.05 18.45 1.69
C ASP A 31 21.29 17.57 2.93
N SER A 32 20.97 16.27 2.81
CA SER A 32 21.05 15.34 3.92
C SER A 32 21.75 14.05 3.51
N TYR A 33 22.63 13.53 4.38
CA TYR A 33 23.25 12.22 4.17
C TYR A 33 22.22 11.11 3.92
N LYS A 34 21.01 11.21 4.51
CA LYS A 34 19.93 10.24 4.34
C LYS A 34 19.49 10.14 2.87
N THR A 35 19.42 11.27 2.17
CA THR A 35 19.05 11.32 0.76
C THR A 35 20.09 10.58 -0.09
N HIS A 36 21.38 10.83 0.16
CA HIS A 36 22.46 10.14 -0.54
C HIS A 36 22.49 8.65 -0.23
N MET A 37 22.32 8.27 1.05
CA MET A 37 22.28 6.86 1.46
C MET A 37 21.15 6.10 0.74
N LEU A 38 19.99 6.70 0.60
CA LEU A 38 18.84 6.08 -0.09
C LEU A 38 19.03 6.00 -1.61
N ALA A 39 19.65 7.01 -2.21
CA ALA A 39 19.84 7.07 -3.66
C ALA A 39 20.94 6.13 -4.16
N GLU A 40 22.00 5.93 -3.36
CA GLU A 40 23.16 5.14 -3.72
C GLU A 40 23.06 3.66 -3.30
N ASN A 41 22.09 3.30 -2.46
CA ASN A 41 21.95 1.95 -1.94
C ASN A 41 20.58 1.35 -2.26
N GLN A 42 20.57 0.07 -2.62
CA GLN A 42 19.35 -0.73 -2.72
C GLN A 42 19.10 -1.40 -1.36
N ILE A 43 18.26 -0.77 -0.54
CA ILE A 43 17.94 -1.26 0.79
C ILE A 43 16.76 -2.22 0.70
N GLN A 44 16.96 -3.45 1.12
CA GLN A 44 15.92 -4.48 1.08
C GLN A 44 14.71 -4.08 1.92
N GLY A 45 13.52 -4.24 1.33
CA GLY A 45 12.25 -3.82 1.92
C GLY A 45 11.88 -2.37 1.63
N LEU A 46 12.79 -1.55 1.07
CA LEU A 46 12.45 -0.21 0.59
C LEU A 46 12.26 -0.17 -0.92
N LEU A 47 11.47 0.80 -1.39
CA LEU A 47 11.44 1.17 -2.80
C LEU A 47 12.74 1.85 -3.18
N ASN A 48 13.28 1.53 -4.37
CA ASN A 48 14.45 2.21 -4.90
C ASN A 48 14.12 3.67 -5.17
N MET A 49 14.89 4.56 -4.57
CA MET A 49 14.69 6.01 -4.66
C MET A 49 15.77 6.65 -5.52
N SER A 50 15.37 7.56 -6.37
CA SER A 50 16.22 8.56 -6.98
C SER A 50 15.65 9.95 -6.69
N TYR A 51 16.43 11.02 -6.90
CA TYR A 51 15.94 12.38 -6.69
C TYR A 51 16.41 13.35 -7.75
N ILE A 52 15.57 14.33 -8.04
CA ILE A 52 15.87 15.45 -8.93
C ILE A 52 15.75 16.73 -8.12
N ARG A 53 16.74 17.62 -8.26
CA ARG A 53 16.71 18.95 -7.66
C ARG A 53 16.40 19.98 -8.74
N LYS A 54 15.32 20.75 -8.55
CA LYS A 54 14.88 21.80 -9.47
C LYS A 54 14.38 23.02 -8.67
N ASN A 55 14.92 24.20 -8.92
CA ASN A 55 14.47 25.47 -8.33
C ASN A 55 14.29 25.45 -6.80
N ASN A 56 15.26 24.95 -6.04
CA ASN A 56 15.20 24.76 -4.59
C ASN A 56 14.15 23.75 -4.09
N GLU A 57 13.48 23.04 -4.98
CA GLU A 57 12.59 21.93 -4.65
C GLU A 57 13.31 20.61 -4.94
N GLN A 58 13.11 19.63 -4.09
CA GLN A 58 13.61 18.29 -4.29
C GLN A 58 12.43 17.36 -4.56
N GLN A 59 12.51 16.60 -5.64
CA GLN A 59 11.51 15.61 -6.03
C GLN A 59 12.12 14.23 -5.86
N PHE A 60 11.52 13.43 -5.03
CA PHE A 60 11.89 12.02 -4.84
C PHE A 60 11.08 11.15 -5.78
N MET A 61 11.77 10.31 -6.53
CA MET A 61 11.19 9.35 -7.46
C MET A 61 11.43 7.94 -6.95
N TYR A 62 10.36 7.21 -6.69
CA TYR A 62 10.42 5.80 -6.23
C TYR A 62 9.94 4.90 -7.36
N ASP A 63 10.75 3.92 -7.75
CA ASP A 63 10.37 2.92 -8.76
C ASP A 63 9.31 1.98 -8.17
N ILE A 64 8.10 2.06 -8.71
CA ILE A 64 6.94 1.27 -8.29
C ILE A 64 6.50 0.28 -9.38
N SER A 65 7.35 0.04 -10.37
CA SER A 65 7.03 -0.86 -11.50
C SER A 65 6.63 -2.25 -11.00
N SER A 66 5.51 -2.76 -11.49
CA SER A 66 4.92 -4.07 -11.13
C SER A 66 4.50 -4.21 -9.65
N LEU A 67 4.47 -3.14 -8.87
CA LEU A 67 4.00 -3.13 -7.49
C LEU A 67 2.69 -2.34 -7.39
N GLN A 68 1.85 -2.71 -6.40
CA GLN A 68 0.58 -2.05 -6.13
C GLN A 68 0.59 -1.47 -4.72
N PRO A 69 0.09 -0.24 -4.49
CA PRO A 69 -0.12 0.23 -3.14
C PRO A 69 -1.25 -0.56 -2.48
N MET A 70 -1.11 -0.81 -1.19
CA MET A 70 -1.99 -1.68 -0.43
C MET A 70 -3.45 -1.20 -0.43
N ASP A 71 -3.70 0.11 -0.39
CA ASP A 71 -5.05 0.68 -0.44
C ASP A 71 -5.78 0.36 -1.75
N LYS A 72 -5.05 0.30 -2.88
CA LYS A 72 -5.59 -0.06 -4.20
C LYS A 72 -5.75 -1.58 -4.34
N LEU A 73 -4.74 -2.35 -3.90
CA LEU A 73 -4.76 -3.81 -3.96
C LEU A 73 -5.95 -4.40 -3.18
N TYR A 74 -6.25 -3.84 -2.00
CA TYR A 74 -7.36 -4.25 -1.14
C TYR A 74 -8.54 -3.26 -1.17
N GLY A 75 -8.70 -2.51 -2.25
CA GLY A 75 -9.82 -1.60 -2.45
C GLY A 75 -11.17 -2.32 -2.40
N SER A 76 -11.31 -3.38 -3.20
CA SER A 76 -12.50 -4.23 -3.32
C SER A 76 -12.34 -5.61 -2.64
N VAL A 77 -11.13 -6.08 -2.46
CA VAL A 77 -10.82 -7.39 -1.87
C VAL A 77 -10.56 -7.26 -0.37
N ARG A 78 -10.87 -8.29 0.40
CA ARG A 78 -10.62 -8.33 1.85
C ARG A 78 -9.28 -8.99 2.14
N LEU A 79 -8.58 -8.47 3.16
CA LEU A 79 -7.33 -9.01 3.68
C LEU A 79 -7.56 -10.39 4.32
N CYS A 80 -6.79 -11.39 3.92
CA CYS A 80 -6.72 -12.68 4.59
C CYS A 80 -5.53 -12.73 5.57
N TYR A 81 -5.42 -13.81 6.33
CA TYR A 81 -4.35 -13.98 7.31
C TYR A 81 -2.94 -13.87 6.69
N GLU A 82 -2.70 -14.51 5.55
CA GLU A 82 -1.39 -14.48 4.90
C GLU A 82 -1.00 -13.07 4.44
N ASP A 83 -1.96 -12.28 3.95
CA ASP A 83 -1.72 -10.89 3.54
C ASP A 83 -1.22 -10.05 4.72
N ILE A 84 -1.89 -10.16 5.88
CA ILE A 84 -1.54 -9.45 7.12
C ILE A 84 -0.17 -9.89 7.62
N LYS A 85 0.09 -11.18 7.61
CA LYS A 85 1.35 -11.78 8.01
C LYS A 85 2.52 -11.24 7.16
N TYR A 86 2.39 -11.22 5.83
CA TYR A 86 3.43 -10.68 4.93
C TYR A 86 3.70 -9.20 5.19
N ILE A 87 2.66 -8.40 5.43
CA ILE A 87 2.81 -6.97 5.73
C ILE A 87 3.58 -6.79 7.05
N ILE A 88 3.19 -7.48 8.11
CA ILE A 88 3.84 -7.38 9.43
C ILE A 88 5.29 -7.87 9.37
N GLN A 89 5.55 -8.99 8.70
CA GLN A 89 6.92 -9.47 8.47
C GLN A 89 7.77 -8.43 7.72
N GLY A 90 7.21 -7.83 6.67
CA GLY A 90 7.87 -6.80 5.89
C GLY A 90 8.22 -5.57 6.72
N ILE A 91 7.31 -5.10 7.59
CA ILE A 91 7.54 -3.98 8.51
C ILE A 91 8.72 -4.30 9.45
N CYS A 92 8.74 -5.49 10.04
CA CYS A 92 9.82 -5.87 10.96
C CYS A 92 11.16 -5.97 10.22
N LYS A 93 11.20 -6.61 9.05
CA LYS A 93 12.42 -6.72 8.22
C LYS A 93 12.96 -5.37 7.80
N VAL A 94 12.11 -4.48 7.29
CA VAL A 94 12.59 -3.17 6.83
C VAL A 94 13.12 -2.32 7.97
N CYS A 95 12.48 -2.34 9.13
CA CYS A 95 12.95 -1.62 10.32
C CYS A 95 14.32 -2.12 10.79
N GLU A 96 14.58 -3.43 10.68
CA GLU A 96 15.90 -3.99 10.98
C GLU A 96 16.94 -3.57 9.93
N ASN A 97 16.62 -3.75 8.65
CA ASN A 97 17.57 -3.47 7.56
C ASN A 97 18.04 -2.01 7.53
N ILE A 98 17.12 -1.04 7.68
CA ILE A 98 17.48 0.39 7.62
C ILE A 98 18.45 0.81 8.74
N SER A 99 18.47 0.09 9.87
CA SER A 99 19.36 0.40 10.98
C SER A 99 20.84 0.29 10.59
N ARG A 100 21.18 -0.57 9.62
CA ARG A 100 22.54 -0.76 9.07
C ARG A 100 23.02 0.46 8.29
N TYR A 101 22.09 1.25 7.76
CA TYR A 101 22.35 2.46 6.97
C TYR A 101 22.20 3.75 7.79
N MET A 102 22.13 3.64 9.13
CA MET A 102 21.93 4.77 10.04
C MET A 102 20.65 5.59 9.70
N LEU A 103 19.68 4.95 9.09
CA LEU A 103 18.36 5.52 8.82
C LEU A 103 17.42 5.23 9.99
N ARG A 104 16.36 6.06 10.12
CA ARG A 104 15.41 5.97 11.22
C ARG A 104 14.09 5.40 10.71
N ALA A 105 13.48 4.49 11.46
CA ALA A 105 12.20 3.89 11.09
C ALA A 105 11.04 4.88 11.05
N GLU A 106 11.12 5.97 11.83
CA GLU A 106 10.16 7.09 11.79
C GLU A 106 10.11 7.80 10.42
N ASN A 107 11.13 7.59 9.58
CA ASN A 107 11.17 8.11 8.22
C ASN A 107 10.46 7.19 7.20
N ILE A 108 10.10 5.96 7.59
CA ILE A 108 9.29 5.06 6.78
C ILE A 108 7.82 5.46 6.89
N MET A 109 7.11 5.39 5.78
CA MET A 109 5.68 5.70 5.72
C MET A 109 4.89 4.39 5.71
N PHE A 110 4.21 4.08 6.84
CA PHE A 110 3.39 2.87 6.98
C PHE A 110 1.91 3.09 6.66
N SER A 111 1.57 4.19 5.98
CA SER A 111 0.20 4.39 5.49
C SER A 111 -0.13 3.42 4.34
N PRO A 112 -1.38 2.95 4.20
CA PRO A 112 -1.77 1.95 3.21
C PRO A 112 -1.46 2.33 1.76
N ASP A 113 -1.44 3.61 1.44
CA ASP A 113 -1.12 4.16 0.12
C ASP A 113 0.39 4.31 -0.15
N MET A 114 1.24 4.05 0.87
CA MET A 114 2.70 4.09 0.81
C MET A 114 3.36 2.73 1.07
N ILE A 115 2.56 1.70 1.34
CA ILE A 115 3.00 0.30 1.40
C ILE A 115 2.71 -0.33 0.03
N TYR A 116 3.75 -0.73 -0.67
CA TYR A 116 3.67 -1.34 -1.99
C TYR A 116 3.86 -2.85 -1.90
N MET A 117 3.06 -3.59 -2.65
CA MET A 117 3.07 -5.05 -2.63
C MET A 117 3.12 -5.64 -4.03
N CYS A 118 3.82 -6.75 -4.17
CA CYS A 118 3.71 -7.60 -5.33
C CYS A 118 2.46 -8.48 -5.19
N ALA A 119 1.49 -8.34 -6.08
CA ALA A 119 0.22 -9.08 -6.02
C ALA A 119 0.39 -10.62 -6.16
N GLU A 120 1.53 -11.10 -6.64
CA GLU A 120 1.81 -12.53 -6.82
C GLU A 120 2.51 -13.15 -5.62
N THR A 121 3.56 -12.49 -5.13
CA THR A 121 4.44 -13.03 -4.09
C THR A 121 4.07 -12.55 -2.69
N GLY A 122 3.26 -11.50 -2.57
CA GLY A 122 3.00 -10.82 -1.30
C GLY A 122 4.21 -10.00 -0.78
N GLU A 123 5.33 -9.95 -1.53
CA GLU A 123 6.49 -9.15 -1.12
C GLU A 123 6.09 -7.69 -0.92
N THR A 124 6.45 -7.15 0.24
CA THR A 124 6.16 -5.77 0.61
C THR A 124 7.38 -4.88 0.48
N ARG A 125 7.17 -3.65 -0.02
CA ARG A 125 8.17 -2.60 -0.08
C ARG A 125 7.59 -1.29 0.42
N PHE A 126 8.41 -0.52 1.12
CA PHE A 126 7.99 0.67 1.82
C PHE A 126 8.63 1.92 1.23
N VAL A 127 7.89 3.03 1.30
CA VAL A 127 8.42 4.36 0.99
C VAL A 127 9.14 4.88 2.23
N LEU A 128 10.41 5.26 2.10
CA LEU A 128 11.13 6.00 3.14
C LEU A 128 11.39 7.42 2.61
N ASN A 129 10.81 8.41 3.29
CA ASN A 129 11.05 9.82 2.98
C ASN A 129 11.98 10.42 4.07
N PRO A 130 13.18 10.91 3.71
CA PRO A 130 14.17 11.41 4.68
C PRO A 130 13.65 12.55 5.58
N TYR A 131 12.62 13.25 5.14
CA TYR A 131 12.03 14.41 5.82
C TYR A 131 10.70 14.13 6.52
N TYR A 132 10.18 12.93 6.35
CA TYR A 132 9.05 12.45 7.12
C TYR A 132 9.53 12.02 8.52
N CYS A 133 8.75 12.29 9.55
CA CYS A 133 9.09 11.92 10.91
C CYS A 133 7.81 11.77 11.73
N GLU A 134 7.26 10.56 11.72
CA GLU A 134 6.11 10.19 12.55
C GLU A 134 6.48 9.00 13.42
N PRO A 135 6.12 8.97 14.69
CA PRO A 135 6.41 7.85 15.58
C PRO A 135 5.86 6.54 15.00
N VAL A 136 6.70 5.50 14.98
CA VAL A 136 6.32 4.18 14.44
C VAL A 136 5.08 3.62 15.13
N TRP A 137 4.96 3.80 16.45
CA TRP A 137 3.80 3.32 17.20
C TRP A 137 2.48 3.95 16.73
N GLN A 138 2.50 5.26 16.42
CA GLN A 138 1.32 5.96 15.92
C GLN A 138 0.92 5.47 14.53
N GLN A 139 1.89 5.31 13.63
CA GLN A 139 1.64 4.76 12.30
C GLN A 139 1.09 3.33 12.35
N LEU A 140 1.59 2.48 13.26
CA LEU A 140 1.08 1.12 13.42
C LEU A 140 -0.33 1.07 14.01
N GLN A 141 -0.71 2.02 14.87
CA GLN A 141 -2.09 2.16 15.34
C GLN A 141 -3.05 2.52 14.20
N GLU A 142 -2.66 3.43 13.30
CA GLU A 142 -3.46 3.78 12.12
C GLU A 142 -3.57 2.60 11.16
N LEU A 143 -2.47 1.88 10.93
CA LEU A 143 -2.47 0.67 10.11
C LEU A 143 -3.36 -0.43 10.70
N SER A 144 -3.38 -0.58 12.03
CA SER A 144 -4.27 -1.52 12.71
C SER A 144 -5.75 -1.19 12.48
N ARG A 145 -6.13 0.08 12.54
CA ARG A 145 -7.50 0.52 12.22
C ARG A 145 -7.87 0.21 10.77
N TYR A 146 -6.93 0.40 9.84
CA TYR A 146 -7.14 0.02 8.45
C TYR A 146 -7.36 -1.49 8.31
N PHE A 147 -6.55 -2.33 8.97
CA PHE A 147 -6.73 -3.79 8.94
C PHE A 147 -8.11 -4.18 9.45
N ILE A 148 -8.55 -3.67 10.61
CA ILE A 148 -9.89 -3.94 11.16
C ILE A 148 -10.98 -3.62 10.13
N GLY A 149 -10.87 -2.52 9.41
CA GLY A 149 -11.85 -2.11 8.39
C GLY A 149 -11.82 -2.97 7.10
N LYS A 150 -10.74 -3.71 6.86
CA LYS A 150 -10.48 -4.41 5.59
C LYS A 150 -10.35 -5.92 5.70
N ILE A 151 -10.29 -6.51 6.90
CA ILE A 151 -10.16 -7.96 7.06
C ILE A 151 -11.36 -8.72 6.52
N ASN A 152 -11.12 -9.97 6.13
CA ASN A 152 -12.17 -10.95 5.88
C ASN A 152 -12.67 -11.51 7.23
N TYR A 153 -13.85 -11.10 7.66
CA TYR A 153 -14.44 -11.55 8.93
C TYR A 153 -14.83 -13.03 8.95
N THR A 154 -14.85 -13.72 7.82
CA THR A 154 -15.06 -15.17 7.74
C THR A 154 -13.75 -15.96 7.96
N ASP A 155 -12.60 -15.30 7.86
CA ASP A 155 -11.28 -15.85 8.14
C ASP A 155 -10.95 -15.66 9.64
N VAL A 156 -11.15 -16.71 10.43
CA VAL A 156 -10.95 -16.69 11.89
C VAL A 156 -9.49 -16.37 12.26
N GLU A 157 -8.53 -16.85 11.46
CA GLU A 157 -7.10 -16.58 11.68
C GLU A 157 -6.77 -15.10 11.44
N ALA A 158 -7.29 -14.51 10.35
CA ALA A 158 -7.15 -13.08 10.07
C ALA A 158 -7.75 -12.22 11.19
N VAL A 159 -8.97 -12.53 11.63
CA VAL A 159 -9.63 -11.82 12.73
C VAL A 159 -8.80 -11.89 14.00
N THR A 160 -8.38 -13.10 14.40
CA THR A 160 -7.56 -13.30 15.60
C THR A 160 -6.24 -12.54 15.52
N CYS A 161 -5.56 -12.58 14.37
CA CYS A 161 -4.30 -11.90 14.13
C CYS A 161 -4.45 -10.38 14.26
N VAL A 162 -5.43 -9.78 13.59
CA VAL A 162 -5.64 -8.34 13.59
C VAL A 162 -6.03 -7.81 14.97
N TYR A 163 -6.90 -8.51 15.70
CA TYR A 163 -7.28 -8.08 17.05
C TYR A 163 -6.12 -8.18 18.04
N LYS A 164 -5.30 -9.23 17.97
CA LYS A 164 -4.06 -9.32 18.77
C LYS A 164 -3.07 -8.21 18.38
N PHE A 165 -2.89 -7.95 17.09
CA PHE A 165 -2.04 -6.86 16.63
C PHE A 165 -2.53 -5.52 17.19
N ASN A 166 -3.83 -5.23 17.08
CA ASN A 166 -4.43 -4.02 17.62
C ASN A 166 -4.23 -3.90 19.15
N GLU A 167 -4.44 -4.98 19.88
CA GLU A 167 -4.21 -4.99 21.35
C GLU A 167 -2.78 -4.60 21.70
N ILE A 168 -1.80 -5.09 20.95
CA ILE A 168 -0.38 -4.81 21.22
C ILE A 168 -0.04 -3.35 20.90
N VAL A 169 -0.43 -2.86 19.72
CA VAL A 169 -0.07 -1.49 19.29
C VAL A 169 -0.82 -0.41 20.06
N MET A 170 -1.89 -0.78 20.79
CA MET A 170 -2.61 0.13 21.69
C MET A 170 -2.04 0.16 23.12
N ARG A 171 -1.06 -0.69 23.45
CA ARG A 171 -0.38 -0.64 24.75
C ARG A 171 0.47 0.63 24.87
N ASP A 172 0.68 1.09 26.09
CA ASP A 172 1.52 2.26 26.35
C ASP A 172 2.97 2.07 25.91
N THR A 173 3.45 0.82 25.98
CA THR A 173 4.79 0.42 25.51
C THR A 173 4.71 -0.92 24.80
N PHE A 174 5.36 -1.04 23.65
CA PHE A 174 5.54 -2.31 22.94
C PHE A 174 6.80 -2.26 22.07
N MET A 175 7.30 -3.43 21.71
CA MET A 175 8.39 -3.59 20.73
C MET A 175 7.86 -4.35 19.50
N LEU A 176 8.50 -4.17 18.35
CA LEU A 176 8.14 -4.92 17.12
C LEU A 176 8.25 -6.44 17.33
N ASN A 177 9.21 -6.87 18.14
CA ASN A 177 9.37 -8.28 18.49
C ASN A 177 8.18 -8.84 19.29
N ASP A 178 7.53 -8.02 20.12
CA ASP A 178 6.33 -8.42 20.85
C ASP A 178 5.19 -8.77 19.90
N ILE A 179 5.09 -8.04 18.79
CA ILE A 179 4.13 -8.30 17.71
C ILE A 179 4.41 -9.66 17.08
N LEU A 180 5.67 -9.92 16.69
CA LEU A 180 6.05 -11.20 16.05
C LEU A 180 5.79 -12.39 16.96
N GLN A 181 6.13 -12.28 18.24
CA GLN A 181 5.92 -13.35 19.23
C GLN A 181 4.44 -13.61 19.49
N ALA A 182 3.65 -12.57 19.69
CA ALA A 182 2.23 -12.72 20.01
C ALA A 182 1.40 -13.25 18.84
N LEU A 183 1.83 -12.98 17.60
CA LEU A 183 1.18 -13.47 16.41
C LEU A 183 1.77 -14.79 15.88
N ASP A 184 2.77 -15.34 16.58
CA ASP A 184 3.56 -16.53 16.15
C ASP A 184 4.09 -16.40 14.71
N ILE A 185 4.47 -15.18 14.34
CA ILE A 185 5.01 -14.86 13.01
C ILE A 185 6.54 -15.03 13.05
N ARG A 186 7.05 -15.90 12.18
CA ARG A 186 8.50 -16.06 11.98
C ARG A 186 8.95 -15.19 10.82
N VAL A 187 10.07 -14.47 11.01
CA VAL A 187 10.73 -13.75 9.93
C VAL A 187 11.75 -14.69 9.29
N GLU A 188 11.57 -14.98 8.00
CA GLU A 188 12.50 -15.77 7.22
C GLU A 188 13.47 -14.85 6.49
N TYR A 189 14.76 -15.12 6.60
CA TYR A 189 15.82 -14.41 5.88
C TYR A 189 16.36 -15.29 4.76
N SER A 190 16.77 -14.68 3.63
CA SER A 190 17.44 -15.40 2.55
C SER A 190 18.82 -15.91 2.99
N LYS A 191 19.37 -16.91 2.27
CA LYS A 191 20.73 -17.40 2.59
C LYS A 191 21.79 -16.31 2.48
N GLU A 192 21.64 -15.39 1.53
CA GLU A 192 22.53 -14.24 1.35
C GLU A 192 22.47 -13.29 2.55
N GLU A 193 21.30 -13.10 3.15
CA GLU A 193 21.12 -12.33 4.39
C GLU A 193 21.85 -12.96 5.59
N TYR A 194 21.96 -14.31 5.61
CA TYR A 194 22.67 -15.03 6.65
C TYR A 194 24.20 -14.88 6.52
N GLU A 195 24.74 -14.90 5.31
CA GLU A 195 26.17 -14.78 5.07
C GLU A 195 26.68 -13.37 5.41
N GLU A 196 25.97 -12.31 5.05
CA GLU A 196 26.28 -10.94 5.46
C GLU A 196 26.23 -10.74 6.98
N GLN A 197 25.35 -11.44 7.69
CA GLN A 197 25.27 -11.36 9.15
C GLN A 197 26.48 -12.04 9.86
N ILE A 198 27.11 -13.02 9.21
CA ILE A 198 28.22 -13.78 9.77
C ILE A 198 29.56 -13.03 9.58
N GLU A 199 29.75 -12.30 8.49
CA GLU A 199 30.96 -11.52 8.24
C GLU A 199 31.20 -10.37 9.24
N TYR A 200 30.14 -9.89 9.91
CA TYR A 200 30.25 -8.83 10.92
C TYR A 200 30.48 -9.34 12.37
N THR A 201 30.50 -10.63 12.58
CA THR A 201 30.83 -11.19 13.91
C THR A 201 32.24 -11.73 13.92
N ASP A 202 33.11 -10.99 14.60
CA ASP A 202 34.50 -11.29 14.90
C ASP A 202 34.75 -12.79 15.23
N GLU A 203 35.87 -13.33 14.72
CA GLU A 203 36.30 -14.74 14.76
C GLU A 203 36.56 -15.31 16.17
N ARG A 204 35.67 -15.24 17.11
CA ARG A 204 35.75 -15.99 18.38
C ARG A 204 34.37 -16.30 18.95
N VAL A 205 33.74 -17.37 18.58
CA VAL A 205 33.02 -18.33 19.46
C VAL A 205 32.38 -19.43 18.65
N VAL A 206 33.04 -20.55 18.58
CA VAL A 206 32.46 -21.84 18.20
C VAL A 206 31.73 -22.40 19.42
N ASN A 207 30.52 -22.88 19.19
CA ASN A 207 29.60 -23.63 20.07
C ASN A 207 28.56 -22.81 20.85
N ARG A 208 27.33 -22.76 20.26
CA ARG A 208 26.07 -23.14 20.91
C ARG A 208 24.88 -22.84 20.00
N ARG A 209 24.17 -23.86 19.55
CA ARG A 209 22.97 -23.78 18.68
C ARG A 209 21.72 -23.16 19.33
N THR A 210 21.80 -22.62 20.52
CA THR A 210 20.71 -21.93 21.25
C THR A 210 20.89 -20.43 21.37
N GLY A 211 22.02 -19.86 20.94
CA GLY A 211 22.37 -18.44 21.17
C GLY A 211 21.95 -17.45 20.08
N PHE A 212 21.40 -17.92 18.96
CA PHE A 212 21.16 -17.02 17.82
C PHE A 212 19.86 -16.21 17.97
N ILE A 213 18.78 -16.86 18.42
CA ILE A 213 17.51 -16.19 18.71
C ILE A 213 17.68 -15.17 19.85
N ASP A 214 18.45 -15.52 20.88
CA ASP A 214 18.73 -14.62 22.01
C ASP A 214 19.62 -13.43 21.61
N LYS A 215 20.54 -13.60 20.66
CA LYS A 215 21.34 -12.49 20.11
C LYS A 215 20.53 -11.55 19.23
N LEU A 216 19.64 -12.08 18.38
CA LEU A 216 18.70 -11.27 17.59
C LEU A 216 17.77 -10.47 18.51
N THR A 217 17.19 -11.09 19.53
CA THR A 217 16.36 -10.40 20.52
C THR A 217 17.11 -9.33 21.30
N SER A 218 18.40 -9.53 21.61
CA SER A 218 19.22 -8.53 22.30
C SER A 218 19.60 -7.34 21.39
N ILE A 219 19.86 -7.58 20.11
CA ILE A 219 20.14 -6.52 19.14
C ILE A 219 18.90 -5.71 18.87
N ILE A 220 17.75 -6.38 18.72
CA ILE A 220 16.45 -5.75 18.57
C ILE A 220 16.12 -4.94 19.82
N LYS A 221 16.24 -5.49 21.02
CA LYS A 221 15.97 -4.78 22.28
C LYS A 221 16.83 -3.51 22.43
N ASN A 222 18.11 -3.55 22.10
CA ASN A 222 19.01 -2.42 22.29
C ASN A 222 18.84 -1.31 21.22
N LYS A 223 18.42 -1.64 20.00
CA LYS A 223 18.27 -0.68 18.89
C LYS A 223 16.86 -0.08 18.77
N PHE A 224 15.84 -0.78 19.26
CA PHE A 224 14.44 -0.35 19.12
C PHE A 224 13.88 0.34 20.38
N GLN A 225 14.70 0.68 21.35
CA GLN A 225 14.27 1.43 22.54
C GLN A 225 13.68 2.81 22.19
N SER A 226 13.98 3.34 20.99
CA SER A 226 13.40 4.58 20.46
C SER A 226 11.94 4.48 19.98
N TYR A 227 11.39 3.26 19.92
CA TYR A 227 9.99 3.02 19.49
C TYR A 227 9.02 2.87 20.66
N ILE A 228 9.49 3.06 21.89
CA ILE A 228 8.65 3.04 23.07
C ILE A 228 7.77 4.30 23.05
N LYS A 229 6.48 4.11 23.21
CA LYS A 229 5.52 5.19 23.41
C LYS A 229 5.84 5.88 24.74
N GLU A 230 6.15 7.18 24.72
CA GLU A 230 6.25 7.95 25.96
C GLU A 230 4.85 8.12 26.58
N PRO A 231 4.71 7.97 27.91
CA PRO A 231 3.41 8.18 28.56
C PRO A 231 3.06 9.67 28.53
N ASP A 232 2.03 10.04 27.78
CA ASP A 232 1.44 11.38 27.85
C ASP A 232 0.79 11.61 29.20
N LEU A 233 1.29 12.64 29.90
CA LEU A 233 0.69 13.20 31.09
C LEU A 233 -0.57 13.97 30.69
N VAL A 234 -1.72 13.42 31.06
CA VAL A 234 -3.01 14.11 31.29
C VAL A 234 -3.60 14.86 30.10
N CYS A 235 -4.64 14.33 29.53
CA CYS A 235 -5.67 15.10 28.84
C CYS A 235 -7.03 14.92 29.51
N GLU A 236 -7.60 16.04 29.87
CA GLU A 236 -8.89 16.22 30.50
C GLU A 236 -10.06 15.67 29.68
N GLU A 237 -11.00 15.08 30.37
CA GLU A 237 -12.31 14.67 29.87
C GLU A 237 -13.09 15.86 29.29
N LYS A 238 -13.65 15.71 28.10
CA LYS A 238 -14.80 16.54 27.66
C LYS A 238 -15.86 15.68 27.00
N SER A 239 -16.88 15.48 27.81
CA SER A 239 -18.34 15.53 27.58
C SER A 239 -18.95 14.94 26.31
N ILE A 240 -19.60 13.86 26.51
CA ILE A 240 -20.90 13.32 26.11
C ILE A 240 -21.75 14.32 25.32
N TYR A 241 -22.12 13.96 24.08
CA TYR A 241 -23.30 14.52 23.41
C TYR A 241 -24.41 13.49 23.41
N GLU A 242 -25.52 13.88 24.06
CA GLU A 242 -26.79 13.18 24.08
C GLU A 242 -27.40 13.13 22.67
N ILE A 243 -27.85 11.95 22.27
CA ILE A 243 -28.66 11.75 21.07
C ILE A 243 -30.12 11.93 21.50
N ASN A 244 -30.77 12.97 21.02
CA ASN A 244 -32.22 13.12 21.11
C ASN A 244 -32.89 12.36 19.95
N GLU A 245 -33.56 11.29 20.29
CA GLU A 245 -34.59 10.69 19.44
C GLU A 245 -35.84 11.54 19.48
N ASN A 246 -36.26 12.03 18.32
CA ASN A 246 -37.67 12.36 18.10
C ASN A 246 -38.05 11.96 16.67
N SER A 247 -38.84 10.91 16.62
CA SER A 247 -39.53 10.39 15.46
C SER A 247 -40.73 11.26 15.14
N GLU A 248 -40.82 11.80 13.93
CA GLU A 248 -42.10 12.13 13.31
C GLU A 248 -42.17 11.50 11.92
N GLU A 249 -43.08 10.55 11.78
CA GLU A 249 -43.48 9.96 10.51
C GLU A 249 -44.22 11.02 9.67
N ILE A 250 -43.57 11.43 8.57
CA ILE A 250 -44.26 12.13 7.49
C ILE A 250 -44.14 11.25 6.26
N GLY A 251 -45.28 10.75 5.78
CA GLY A 251 -45.39 9.94 4.58
C GLY A 251 -44.89 10.70 3.35
N HIS A 252 -43.74 10.34 2.83
CA HIS A 252 -43.26 10.81 1.55
C HIS A 252 -43.66 9.85 0.44
N THR A 253 -44.43 10.40 -0.52
CA THR A 253 -44.66 9.76 -1.82
C THR A 253 -43.31 9.59 -2.49
N VAL A 254 -42.84 8.35 -2.62
CA VAL A 254 -41.61 8.02 -3.36
C VAL A 254 -41.90 8.24 -4.84
N LEU A 255 -41.34 9.29 -5.41
CA LEU A 255 -41.18 9.40 -6.85
C LEU A 255 -40.33 8.22 -7.31
N MET A 256 -40.97 7.25 -8.00
CA MET A 256 -40.19 6.26 -8.76
C MET A 256 -39.44 7.01 -9.85
N HIS A 257 -38.15 7.30 -9.60
CA HIS A 257 -37.26 7.57 -10.69
C HIS A 257 -37.18 6.27 -11.50
N ILE A 258 -37.77 6.26 -12.66
CA ILE A 258 -37.38 5.31 -13.71
C ILE A 258 -36.02 5.76 -14.16
N SER A 259 -34.99 5.25 -13.46
CA SER A 259 -33.62 5.33 -13.95
C SER A 259 -33.57 4.45 -15.20
N THR A 260 -33.54 5.07 -16.37
CA THR A 260 -33.01 4.41 -17.56
C THR A 260 -31.58 4.03 -17.21
N GLU A 261 -31.34 2.77 -16.84
CA GLU A 261 -30.01 2.25 -16.55
C GLU A 261 -29.19 2.31 -17.83
N ASN A 262 -28.46 3.40 -18.02
CA ASN A 262 -27.46 3.48 -19.06
C ASN A 262 -26.35 2.49 -18.73
N SER A 263 -26.36 1.32 -19.35
CA SER A 263 -25.33 0.30 -19.14
C SER A 263 -24.20 0.50 -20.13
N TYR A 264 -22.99 0.73 -19.65
CA TYR A 264 -21.78 0.79 -20.46
C TYR A 264 -21.17 -0.61 -20.66
N TYR A 265 -20.60 -0.82 -21.84
CA TYR A 265 -19.94 -2.07 -22.21
C TYR A 265 -18.61 -1.80 -22.87
N PHE A 266 -17.59 -2.56 -22.50
CA PHE A 266 -16.43 -2.78 -23.33
C PHE A 266 -16.76 -3.89 -24.33
N CYS A 267 -17.01 -3.54 -25.59
CA CYS A 267 -17.23 -4.51 -26.66
C CYS A 267 -15.90 -4.97 -27.23
N ALA A 268 -15.62 -6.25 -27.17
CA ALA A 268 -14.36 -6.81 -27.66
C ALA A 268 -14.21 -6.64 -29.16
N CYS A 269 -13.03 -6.20 -29.61
CA CYS A 269 -12.70 -6.11 -31.05
C CYS A 269 -12.32 -7.45 -31.66
N SER A 270 -12.08 -8.49 -30.85
CA SER A 270 -11.74 -9.85 -31.28
C SER A 270 -12.73 -10.84 -30.71
N ASN A 271 -13.09 -11.86 -31.50
CA ASN A 271 -13.99 -12.96 -31.08
C ASN A 271 -13.39 -13.88 -29.98
N ASN A 272 -12.12 -13.67 -29.61
CA ASN A 272 -11.45 -14.45 -28.57
C ASN A 272 -11.77 -13.96 -27.16
N TYR A 273 -12.42 -12.80 -27.04
CA TYR A 273 -12.73 -12.17 -25.75
C TYR A 273 -14.22 -11.80 -25.70
N GLU A 274 -14.76 -11.82 -24.50
CA GLU A 274 -16.16 -11.48 -24.26
C GLU A 274 -16.36 -9.97 -24.03
N ASP A 275 -17.57 -9.48 -24.31
CA ASP A 275 -17.98 -8.14 -23.96
C ASP A 275 -18.06 -8.02 -22.43
N ILE A 276 -17.56 -6.93 -21.87
CA ILE A 276 -17.55 -6.67 -20.43
C ILE A 276 -18.61 -5.62 -20.10
N LYS A 277 -19.59 -5.96 -19.26
CA LYS A 277 -20.57 -5.01 -18.75
C LYS A 277 -19.94 -4.21 -17.61
N ILE A 278 -20.01 -2.88 -17.69
CA ILE A 278 -19.65 -1.97 -16.63
C ILE A 278 -20.94 -1.64 -15.87
N SER A 279 -21.10 -2.19 -14.68
CA SER A 279 -22.26 -1.95 -13.82
C SER A 279 -22.10 -0.66 -13.01
N ASP A 280 -23.16 -0.24 -12.31
CA ASP A 280 -23.16 0.91 -11.39
C ASP A 280 -22.16 0.75 -10.22
N LYS A 281 -21.66 -0.46 -10.02
CA LYS A 281 -20.53 -0.72 -9.09
C LYS A 281 -19.21 -0.64 -9.84
N SER A 282 -18.19 -0.18 -9.15
CA SER A 282 -16.82 -0.26 -9.70
C SER A 282 -16.43 -1.71 -9.94
N ILE A 283 -15.83 -1.99 -11.09
CA ILE A 283 -15.29 -3.29 -11.46
C ILE A 283 -13.77 -3.20 -11.63
N VAL A 284 -13.07 -4.24 -11.18
CA VAL A 284 -11.64 -4.40 -11.39
C VAL A 284 -11.41 -5.45 -12.47
N ILE A 285 -10.60 -5.10 -13.46
CA ILE A 285 -10.25 -5.95 -14.61
C ILE A 285 -8.78 -6.39 -14.47
N GLY A 286 -8.48 -7.63 -14.78
CA GLY A 286 -7.11 -8.13 -14.76
C GLY A 286 -7.03 -9.63 -15.05
N LYS A 287 -5.87 -10.23 -14.77
CA LYS A 287 -5.61 -11.64 -15.04
C LYS A 287 -5.73 -12.53 -13.79
N LEU A 288 -5.58 -11.98 -12.59
CA LEU A 288 -5.54 -12.74 -11.35
C LEU A 288 -6.95 -12.87 -10.75
N GLU A 289 -7.61 -14.01 -10.97
CA GLU A 289 -8.99 -14.29 -10.58
C GLU A 289 -9.31 -13.93 -9.11
N LYS A 290 -8.39 -14.16 -8.19
CA LYS A 290 -8.58 -13.86 -6.75
C LYS A 290 -8.84 -12.36 -6.47
N ASN A 291 -8.34 -11.46 -7.33
CA ASN A 291 -8.26 -10.03 -7.03
C ASN A 291 -9.04 -9.14 -8.02
N VAL A 292 -9.79 -9.72 -8.95
CA VAL A 292 -10.49 -8.99 -10.00
C VAL A 292 -11.93 -9.47 -10.16
N ASP A 293 -12.79 -8.57 -10.61
CA ASP A 293 -14.20 -8.88 -10.91
C ASP A 293 -14.35 -9.47 -12.32
N VAL A 294 -13.46 -9.07 -13.24
CA VAL A 294 -13.46 -9.54 -14.64
C VAL A 294 -12.06 -10.04 -15.00
N VAL A 295 -12.00 -11.31 -15.40
CA VAL A 295 -10.75 -11.96 -15.79
C VAL A 295 -10.54 -11.86 -17.30
N ILE A 296 -9.42 -11.24 -17.71
CA ILE A 296 -8.91 -11.32 -19.08
C ILE A 296 -7.66 -12.19 -19.06
N ASN A 297 -7.78 -13.43 -19.52
CA ASN A 297 -6.67 -14.39 -19.52
C ASN A 297 -5.76 -14.18 -20.74
N ASP A 298 -4.91 -13.16 -20.67
CA ASP A 298 -3.90 -12.86 -21.68
C ASP A 298 -2.56 -12.49 -21.03
N PRO A 299 -1.41 -12.93 -21.58
CA PRO A 299 -0.08 -12.62 -21.02
C PRO A 299 0.24 -11.14 -20.97
N SER A 300 -0.33 -10.31 -21.84
CA SER A 300 -0.11 -8.86 -21.88
C SER A 300 -0.90 -8.10 -20.82
N VAL A 301 -1.94 -8.73 -20.24
CA VAL A 301 -2.78 -8.14 -19.20
C VAL A 301 -2.13 -8.35 -17.84
N SER A 302 -2.04 -7.28 -17.04
CA SER A 302 -1.52 -7.33 -15.68
C SER A 302 -2.47 -8.09 -14.74
N ARG A 303 -1.94 -8.63 -13.64
CA ARG A 303 -2.70 -9.39 -12.63
C ARG A 303 -3.91 -8.61 -12.12
N ILE A 304 -3.69 -7.35 -11.80
CA ILE A 304 -4.69 -6.31 -11.55
C ILE A 304 -4.37 -5.23 -12.58
N HIS A 305 -5.30 -4.91 -13.47
CA HIS A 305 -4.97 -4.10 -14.65
C HIS A 305 -5.64 -2.72 -14.60
N ALA A 306 -6.93 -2.68 -14.55
CA ALA A 306 -7.67 -1.42 -14.55
C ALA A 306 -8.88 -1.51 -13.64
N LYS A 307 -9.30 -0.37 -13.12
CA LYS A 307 -10.57 -0.19 -12.42
C LYS A 307 -11.48 0.67 -13.28
N CYS A 308 -12.72 0.26 -13.45
CA CYS A 308 -13.73 1.01 -14.16
C CYS A 308 -14.92 1.26 -13.25
N GLU A 309 -15.54 2.43 -13.35
CA GLU A 309 -16.73 2.79 -12.58
C GLU A 309 -17.66 3.68 -13.38
N VAL A 310 -18.95 3.56 -13.09
CA VAL A 310 -19.98 4.45 -13.62
C VAL A 310 -20.45 5.37 -12.49
N SER A 311 -20.47 6.67 -12.75
CA SER A 311 -20.95 7.68 -11.81
C SER A 311 -21.92 8.61 -12.53
N GLY A 312 -23.22 8.47 -12.24
CA GLY A 312 -24.28 9.11 -13.02
C GLY A 312 -24.27 8.61 -14.47
N ASP A 313 -24.28 9.54 -15.42
CA ASP A 313 -24.25 9.22 -16.86
C ASP A 313 -22.84 9.12 -17.45
N LYS A 314 -21.81 9.01 -16.61
CA LYS A 314 -20.40 9.01 -17.03
C LYS A 314 -19.71 7.73 -16.62
N CYS A 315 -18.86 7.23 -17.51
CA CYS A 315 -17.99 6.09 -17.29
C CYS A 315 -16.56 6.57 -17.10
N TYR A 316 -15.86 5.98 -16.15
CA TYR A 316 -14.48 6.31 -15.83
C TYR A 316 -13.60 5.07 -15.79
N ILE A 317 -12.32 5.26 -16.07
CA ILE A 317 -11.29 4.23 -16.00
C ILE A 317 -10.04 4.74 -15.29
N GLU A 318 -9.40 3.86 -14.52
CA GLU A 318 -8.14 4.09 -13.83
C GLU A 318 -7.19 2.94 -14.14
N ASP A 319 -5.98 3.23 -14.65
CA ASP A 319 -4.90 2.23 -14.78
C ASP A 319 -4.35 1.91 -13.39
N LEU A 320 -4.21 0.63 -13.06
CA LEU A 320 -3.73 0.18 -11.76
C LEU A 320 -2.23 -0.19 -11.80
N ASN A 321 -1.39 0.69 -12.33
CA ASN A 321 0.05 0.54 -12.43
C ASN A 321 0.48 -0.68 -13.28
N THR A 322 -0.10 -0.79 -14.47
CA THR A 322 0.13 -1.92 -15.36
C THR A 322 1.51 -1.90 -16.03
N THR A 323 2.07 -3.07 -16.30
CA THR A 323 3.36 -3.21 -17.00
C THR A 323 3.27 -2.75 -18.44
N ASN A 324 2.28 -3.25 -19.19
CA ASN A 324 2.11 -2.94 -20.60
C ASN A 324 1.26 -1.69 -20.87
N GLY A 325 0.58 -1.16 -19.85
CA GLY A 325 -0.23 0.04 -19.94
C GLY A 325 -1.69 -0.22 -20.29
N THR A 326 -2.54 0.72 -19.86
CA THR A 326 -3.92 0.92 -20.35
C THR A 326 -3.91 2.12 -21.28
N TYR A 327 -4.62 2.05 -22.40
CA TYR A 327 -4.65 3.11 -23.39
C TYR A 327 -6.08 3.51 -23.74
N ILE A 328 -6.32 4.80 -23.93
CA ILE A 328 -7.53 5.36 -24.54
C ILE A 328 -7.14 6.05 -25.83
N ASN A 329 -7.69 5.61 -26.96
CA ASN A 329 -7.45 6.18 -28.30
C ASN A 329 -5.93 6.31 -28.61
N GLY A 330 -5.12 5.33 -28.20
CA GLY A 330 -3.67 5.29 -28.39
C GLY A 330 -2.85 6.09 -27.38
N ARG A 331 -3.48 6.85 -26.47
CA ARG A 331 -2.82 7.56 -25.37
C ARG A 331 -2.72 6.67 -24.15
N ARG A 332 -1.51 6.43 -23.63
CA ARG A 332 -1.30 5.66 -22.37
C ARG A 332 -1.81 6.46 -21.18
N LEU A 333 -2.52 5.79 -20.28
CA LEU A 333 -3.00 6.37 -19.03
C LEU A 333 -1.87 6.47 -18.00
N ILE A 334 -1.92 7.53 -17.19
CA ILE A 334 -1.06 7.67 -16.01
C ILE A 334 -1.63 6.80 -14.90
N PRO A 335 -0.82 5.96 -14.22
CA PRO A 335 -1.28 5.12 -13.14
C PRO A 335 -2.04 5.89 -12.05
N TYR A 336 -3.11 5.31 -11.54
CA TYR A 336 -3.96 5.84 -10.47
C TYR A 336 -4.60 7.21 -10.74
N LYS A 337 -4.67 7.62 -12.01
CA LYS A 337 -5.39 8.80 -12.44
C LYS A 337 -6.72 8.37 -13.08
N LEU A 338 -7.81 8.88 -12.54
CA LEU A 338 -9.14 8.66 -13.10
C LEU A 338 -9.31 9.44 -14.41
N GLU A 339 -9.72 8.78 -15.49
CA GLU A 339 -9.96 9.39 -16.80
C GLU A 339 -11.37 9.04 -17.27
N GLU A 340 -12.08 10.02 -17.84
CA GLU A 340 -13.44 9.84 -18.38
C GLU A 340 -13.40 9.07 -19.71
N LEU A 341 -14.32 8.12 -19.89
CA LEU A 341 -14.55 7.35 -21.12
C LEU A 341 -15.79 7.83 -21.83
N ASN A 342 -15.66 8.06 -23.13
CA ASN A 342 -16.77 8.41 -24.00
C ASN A 342 -17.20 7.21 -24.86
N VAL A 343 -18.48 7.15 -25.19
CA VAL A 343 -18.99 6.13 -26.11
C VAL A 343 -18.26 6.24 -27.45
N GLY A 344 -17.72 5.14 -27.94
CA GLY A 344 -16.90 5.07 -29.14
C GLY A 344 -15.40 5.09 -28.88
N ASP A 345 -14.95 5.41 -27.65
CA ASP A 345 -13.54 5.36 -27.32
C ASP A 345 -12.98 3.93 -27.47
N LYS A 346 -11.78 3.84 -28.04
CA LYS A 346 -11.00 2.61 -28.14
C LYS A 346 -10.15 2.47 -26.88
N VAL A 347 -10.39 1.43 -26.11
CA VAL A 347 -9.65 1.09 -24.90
C VAL A 347 -8.79 -0.15 -25.13
N ILE A 348 -7.53 -0.12 -24.68
CA ILE A 348 -6.61 -1.25 -24.82
C ILE A 348 -6.09 -1.63 -23.44
N PHE A 349 -6.29 -2.89 -23.04
CA PHE A 349 -5.69 -3.50 -21.86
C PHE A 349 -4.50 -4.36 -22.28
N GLY A 350 -3.28 -3.87 -22.10
CA GLY A 350 -2.08 -4.52 -22.63
C GLY A 350 -2.07 -4.55 -24.16
N CYS A 351 -2.48 -5.67 -24.76
CA CYS A 351 -2.65 -5.82 -26.23
C CYS A 351 -4.10 -6.06 -26.65
N ILE A 352 -5.05 -6.12 -25.73
CA ILE A 352 -6.44 -6.48 -26.01
C ILE A 352 -7.28 -5.22 -26.20
N GLU A 353 -7.95 -5.14 -27.34
CA GLU A 353 -8.71 -3.96 -27.76
C GLU A 353 -10.22 -4.11 -27.51
N TYR A 354 -10.82 -3.05 -26.98
CA TYR A 354 -12.25 -2.90 -26.75
C TYR A 354 -12.73 -1.55 -27.26
N ILE A 355 -14.03 -1.47 -27.57
CA ILE A 355 -14.73 -0.21 -27.87
C ILE A 355 -15.83 0.00 -26.84
N ILE A 356 -15.89 1.19 -26.25
CA ILE A 356 -16.95 1.58 -25.31
C ILE A 356 -18.26 1.76 -26.07
N ARG A 357 -19.30 1.11 -25.59
CA ARG A 357 -20.69 1.28 -26.06
C ARG A 357 -21.63 1.48 -24.89
N ASN A 358 -22.72 2.18 -25.14
CA ASN A 358 -23.86 2.31 -24.23
C ASN A 358 -25.03 1.50 -24.83
N ARG A 359 -25.66 0.64 -24.03
CA ARG A 359 -26.85 -0.17 -24.44
C ARG A 359 -27.94 -0.07 -23.39
#